data_78420449962e2b00f2a59d380d3a2dee
#
_entry.id   78420449962e2b00f2a59d380d3a2dee
#
_cell.length_a   1.000
_cell.length_b   1.000
_cell.length_c   1.000
_cell.angle_alpha   90.00
_cell.angle_beta   90.00
_cell.angle_gamma   90.00
#
_symmetry.space_group_name_H-M   'P 1'
#
loop_
_entity.id
_entity.type
_entity.pdbx_description
1 polymer ?
#
loop_
_entity_poly.entity_id
_entity_poly.type
_entity_poly.pdbx_seq_one_letter_code
_entity_poly.pdbx_strand_id
1 'polypeptide(L)'
;MYFNYFPTTMYDPAGDGSAKMVTNIMKRVRVRTNMKKEIVMMDPYDVKENETPEIISDKHHGSPYYHWVVMLMNDISDVNHDWVKSTRQMQKYLLSKYTETQLTETHHYEIPQTSGDTTTMIEVENTTYPSATAVTNYEYEVALNEEKRSIDLLRNEYLGYFTEEFSDLV
;
A
#
# COMPACT_ATOMS: atom_id res chain seq x y z
N MET A 1 11.77 11.80 11.34
CA MET A 1 10.99 10.59 11.75
C MET A 1 9.53 10.98 11.94
N TYR A 2 8.60 10.14 11.54
CA TYR A 2 7.14 10.38 11.58
C TYR A 2 6.64 10.93 12.92
N PHE A 3 6.98 10.28 14.02
CA PHE A 3 6.53 10.69 15.36
C PHE A 3 7.13 11.98 15.90
N ASN A 4 8.15 12.54 15.24
CA ASN A 4 8.70 13.83 15.64
C ASN A 4 7.77 15.01 15.36
N TYR A 5 6.79 14.82 14.48
CA TYR A 5 5.75 15.81 14.15
C TYR A 5 4.59 15.81 15.15
N PHE A 6 4.46 14.77 15.98
CA PHE A 6 3.34 14.61 16.88
C PHE A 6 3.54 15.42 18.19
N PRO A 7 2.47 16.05 18.70
CA PRO A 7 2.54 16.75 19.97
C PRO A 7 2.78 15.79 21.13
N THR A 8 3.29 16.31 22.22
CA THR A 8 3.43 15.56 23.45
C THR A 8 2.19 15.72 24.33
N THR A 9 1.89 14.70 25.13
CA THR A 9 0.82 14.70 26.13
C THR A 9 1.32 14.08 27.44
N MET A 10 0.71 14.49 28.54
CA MET A 10 0.96 13.87 29.84
C MET A 10 0.19 12.57 29.95
N TYR A 11 0.87 11.49 30.26
CA TYR A 11 0.28 10.17 30.43
C TYR A 11 0.74 9.53 31.74
N ASP A 12 -0.23 9.13 32.55
CA ASP A 12 -0.01 8.40 33.80
C ASP A 12 -0.50 6.95 33.62
N PRO A 13 0.41 5.99 33.34
CA PRO A 13 0.05 4.61 33.09
C PRO A 13 -0.40 3.85 34.34
N ALA A 14 0.02 4.31 35.53
CA ALA A 14 -0.26 3.66 36.79
C ALA A 14 -1.44 4.29 37.56
N GLY A 15 -1.83 5.52 37.20
CA GLY A 15 -2.87 6.26 37.93
C GLY A 15 -2.41 6.73 39.31
N ASP A 16 -1.10 6.79 39.54
CA ASP A 16 -0.49 7.15 40.83
C ASP A 16 -0.06 8.63 40.94
N GLY A 17 -0.39 9.42 39.91
CA GLY A 17 -0.02 10.84 39.82
C GLY A 17 1.38 11.06 39.25
N SER A 18 2.14 10.03 38.87
CA SER A 18 3.47 10.13 38.25
C SER A 18 3.38 10.22 36.73
N ALA A 19 2.69 11.25 36.25
CA ALA A 19 2.53 11.44 34.81
C ALA A 19 3.86 11.73 34.10
N LYS A 20 4.06 11.10 32.93
CA LYS A 20 5.23 11.30 32.05
C LYS A 20 4.80 11.98 30.75
N MET A 21 5.67 12.82 30.22
CA MET A 21 5.47 13.42 28.90
C MET A 21 5.79 12.36 27.83
N VAL A 22 4.81 12.03 26.99
CA VAL A 22 4.95 11.05 25.91
C VAL A 22 4.41 11.62 24.60
N THR A 23 4.86 11.11 23.47
CA THR A 23 4.31 11.47 22.16
C THR A 23 2.85 11.00 22.05
N ASN A 24 1.96 11.91 21.63
CA ASN A 24 0.53 11.60 21.46
C ASN A 24 0.30 10.83 20.16
N ILE A 25 0.39 9.51 20.20
CA ILE A 25 0.17 8.63 19.04
C ILE A 25 -1.31 8.40 18.69
N MET A 26 -2.24 9.01 19.45
CA MET A 26 -3.69 8.86 19.20
C MET A 26 -4.18 9.78 18.08
N LYS A 27 -3.40 10.78 17.70
CA LYS A 27 -3.72 11.63 16.55
C LYS A 27 -3.48 10.88 15.25
N ARG A 28 -4.37 11.11 14.28
CA ARG A 28 -4.30 10.52 12.93
C ARG A 28 -4.50 11.60 11.89
N VAL A 29 -3.62 11.62 10.90
CA VAL A 29 -3.74 12.46 9.71
C VAL A 29 -3.95 11.55 8.51
N ARG A 30 -4.81 11.99 7.60
CA ARG A 30 -5.06 11.30 6.33
C ARG A 30 -4.95 12.31 5.19
N VAL A 31 -4.29 11.91 4.12
CA VAL A 31 -4.24 12.72 2.89
C VAL A 31 -5.60 12.71 2.21
N ARG A 32 -6.07 13.88 1.80
CA ARG A 32 -7.33 13.99 1.06
C ARG A 32 -7.20 13.33 -0.31
N THR A 33 -8.23 12.59 -0.72
CA THR A 33 -8.27 11.88 -2.00
C THR A 33 -8.01 12.79 -3.20
N ASN A 34 -8.44 14.05 -3.14
CA ASN A 34 -8.20 15.00 -4.23
C ASN A 34 -6.71 15.34 -4.39
N MET A 35 -5.93 15.44 -3.32
CA MET A 35 -4.49 15.67 -3.39
C MET A 35 -3.75 14.49 -4.04
N LYS A 36 -4.19 13.27 -3.75
CA LYS A 36 -3.61 12.05 -4.33
C LYS A 36 -3.85 11.92 -5.84
N LYS A 37 -4.89 12.58 -6.35
CA LYS A 37 -5.24 12.59 -7.78
C LYS A 37 -4.59 13.71 -8.58
N GLU A 38 -3.88 14.61 -7.92
CA GLU A 38 -3.17 15.70 -8.57
C GLU A 38 -1.90 15.18 -9.25
N ILE A 39 -2.01 14.82 -10.52
CA ILE A 39 -0.92 14.29 -11.38
C ILE A 39 0.34 15.17 -11.33
N VAL A 40 0.16 16.48 -11.14
CA VAL A 40 1.28 17.43 -11.08
C VAL A 40 2.16 17.22 -9.83
N MET A 41 1.59 16.72 -8.75
CA MET A 41 2.28 16.55 -7.47
C MET A 41 2.90 15.15 -7.30
N MET A 42 2.53 14.19 -8.14
CA MET A 42 2.90 12.78 -8.01
C MET A 42 3.76 12.31 -9.17
N ASP A 43 4.68 11.42 -8.87
CA ASP A 43 5.45 10.64 -9.83
C ASP A 43 5.04 9.17 -9.71
N PRO A 44 4.52 8.53 -10.77
CA PRO A 44 4.23 7.10 -10.75
C PRO A 44 5.52 6.30 -10.63
N TYR A 45 5.50 5.26 -9.81
CA TYR A 45 6.66 4.42 -9.57
C TYR A 45 6.26 2.94 -9.45
N ASP A 46 6.97 2.06 -10.17
CA ASP A 46 6.81 0.62 -10.05
C ASP A 46 7.86 0.07 -9.09
N VAL A 47 7.39 -0.44 -7.95
CA VAL A 47 8.23 -1.02 -6.89
C VAL A 47 8.99 -2.23 -7.44
N LYS A 48 10.32 -2.20 -7.37
CA LYS A 48 11.17 -3.29 -7.81
C LYS A 48 11.23 -4.40 -6.75
N GLU A 49 11.72 -5.56 -7.18
CA GLU A 49 11.87 -6.72 -6.30
C GLU A 49 12.72 -6.36 -5.07
N ASN A 50 12.21 -6.70 -3.88
CA ASN A 50 12.83 -6.42 -2.57
C ASN A 50 12.99 -4.94 -2.18
N GLU A 51 12.38 -4.00 -2.88
CA GLU A 51 12.35 -2.62 -2.43
C GLU A 51 11.36 -2.44 -1.27
N THR A 52 11.81 -1.73 -0.23
CA THR A 52 10.98 -1.32 0.90
C THR A 52 10.64 0.16 0.81
N PRO A 53 9.62 0.67 1.53
CA PRO A 53 9.31 2.09 1.54
C PRO A 53 10.51 2.97 1.91
N GLU A 54 11.40 2.48 2.80
CA GLU A 54 12.61 3.20 3.20
C GLU A 54 13.62 3.32 2.05
N ILE A 55 13.82 2.23 1.28
CA ILE A 55 14.73 2.22 0.12
C ILE A 55 14.22 3.17 -0.96
N ILE A 56 12.92 3.16 -1.23
CA ILE A 56 12.29 4.05 -2.21
C ILE A 56 12.39 5.49 -1.75
N SER A 57 12.11 5.75 -0.49
CA SER A 57 12.23 7.08 0.11
C SER A 57 13.67 7.61 0.03
N ASP A 58 14.66 6.78 0.27
CA ASP A 58 16.07 7.18 0.15
C ASP A 58 16.42 7.54 -1.30
N LYS A 59 15.99 6.73 -2.26
CA LYS A 59 16.22 6.95 -3.69
C LYS A 59 15.52 8.19 -4.23
N HIS A 60 14.28 8.41 -3.83
CA HIS A 60 13.44 9.47 -4.39
C HIS A 60 13.55 10.78 -3.60
N HIS A 61 13.51 10.73 -2.27
CA HIS A 61 13.54 11.90 -1.39
C HIS A 61 14.94 12.21 -0.82
N GLY A 62 15.96 11.36 -1.09
CA GLY A 62 17.32 11.51 -0.56
C GLY A 62 17.43 11.19 0.94
N SER A 63 16.41 10.60 1.55
CA SER A 63 16.43 10.19 2.94
C SER A 63 15.40 9.10 3.24
N PRO A 64 15.80 8.01 3.94
CA PRO A 64 14.87 6.96 4.34
C PRO A 64 13.86 7.41 5.40
N TYR A 65 14.07 8.56 6.04
CA TYR A 65 13.17 9.08 7.07
C TYR A 65 11.81 9.55 6.55
N TYR A 66 11.64 9.71 5.24
CA TYR A 66 10.36 10.08 4.61
C TYR A 66 9.55 8.87 4.11
N HIS A 67 9.94 7.62 4.46
CA HIS A 67 9.18 6.41 4.11
C HIS A 67 7.69 6.50 4.48
N TRP A 68 7.37 7.19 5.58
CA TRP A 68 6.00 7.42 6.00
C TRP A 68 5.19 8.28 5.02
N VAL A 69 5.84 9.17 4.26
CA VAL A 69 5.19 9.95 3.19
C VAL A 69 4.79 9.00 2.06
N VAL A 70 5.69 8.11 1.65
CA VAL A 70 5.41 7.07 0.64
C VAL A 70 4.21 6.22 1.06
N MET A 71 4.20 5.76 2.30
CA MET A 71 3.09 4.94 2.83
C MET A 71 1.78 5.74 2.91
N LEU A 72 1.82 6.98 3.39
CA LEU A 72 0.63 7.81 3.57
C LEU A 72 -0.01 8.21 2.24
N MET A 73 0.79 8.46 1.19
CA MET A 73 0.30 8.78 -0.15
C MET A 73 -0.43 7.60 -0.78
N ASN A 74 -0.01 6.38 -0.48
CA ASN A 74 -0.56 5.14 -1.06
C ASN A 74 -1.53 4.40 -0.13
N ASP A 75 -2.01 5.03 0.95
CA ASP A 75 -2.91 4.41 1.95
C ASP A 75 -2.37 3.12 2.59
N ILE A 76 -1.04 2.95 2.61
CA ILE A 76 -0.39 1.80 3.20
C ILE A 76 -0.31 1.98 4.71
N SER A 77 -1.00 1.14 5.45
CA SER A 77 -1.01 1.16 6.92
C SER A 77 -0.19 0.04 7.53
N ASP A 78 -0.11 -1.10 6.87
CA ASP A 78 0.68 -2.25 7.29
C ASP A 78 1.56 -2.75 6.12
N VAL A 79 2.87 -2.52 6.24
CA VAL A 79 3.85 -2.95 5.23
C VAL A 79 3.81 -4.46 4.98
N ASN A 80 3.45 -5.28 5.98
CA ASN A 80 3.40 -6.73 5.80
C ASN A 80 2.23 -7.19 4.92
N HIS A 81 1.11 -6.45 4.94
CA HIS A 81 -0.12 -6.80 4.23
C HIS A 81 -0.35 -5.94 2.99
N ASP A 82 -0.08 -4.64 3.07
CA ASP A 82 -0.43 -3.69 2.02
C ASP A 82 0.69 -3.53 0.99
N TRP A 83 1.96 -3.78 1.37
CA TRP A 83 3.10 -3.68 0.46
C TRP A 83 3.21 -4.88 -0.47
N VAL A 84 3.78 -4.65 -1.67
CA VAL A 84 4.09 -5.73 -2.63
C VAL A 84 5.07 -6.72 -2.03
N LYS A 85 4.72 -8.00 -2.07
CA LYS A 85 5.56 -9.08 -1.58
C LYS A 85 6.60 -9.45 -2.63
N SER A 86 7.84 -9.67 -2.19
CA SER A 86 8.87 -10.29 -3.04
C SER A 86 8.47 -11.72 -3.41
N THR A 87 9.07 -12.25 -4.47
CA THR A 87 8.84 -13.63 -4.95
C THR A 87 8.92 -14.65 -3.80
N ARG A 88 9.93 -14.51 -2.94
CA ARG A 88 10.11 -15.41 -1.78
C ARG A 88 9.02 -15.24 -0.72
N GLN A 89 8.59 -13.99 -0.45
CA GLN A 89 7.52 -13.71 0.50
C GLN A 89 6.19 -14.20 -0.03
N MET A 90 5.95 -14.00 -1.34
CA MET A 90 4.73 -14.48 -2.02
C MET A 90 4.62 -15.99 -1.97
N GLN A 91 5.70 -16.72 -2.23
CA GLN A 91 5.71 -18.18 -2.12
C GLN A 91 5.37 -18.64 -0.70
N LYS A 92 5.96 -18.03 0.33
CA LYS A 92 5.64 -18.35 1.73
C LYS A 92 4.18 -18.06 2.07
N TYR A 93 3.66 -16.94 1.59
CA TYR A 93 2.26 -16.54 1.79
C TYR A 93 1.30 -17.55 1.16
N LEU A 94 1.55 -17.93 -0.11
CA LEU A 94 0.74 -18.91 -0.82
C LEU A 94 0.70 -20.27 -0.11
N LEU A 95 1.86 -20.79 0.31
CA LEU A 95 1.95 -22.06 1.02
C LEU A 95 1.36 -22.01 2.45
N SER A 96 1.21 -20.81 3.03
CA SER A 96 0.51 -20.64 4.31
C SER A 96 -1.01 -20.59 4.17
N LYS A 97 -1.51 -20.18 3.00
CA LYS A 97 -2.93 -19.98 2.74
C LYS A 97 -3.58 -21.17 2.03
N TYR A 98 -2.84 -21.82 1.13
CA TYR A 98 -3.32 -22.89 0.25
C TYR A 98 -2.44 -24.13 0.35
N THR A 99 -3.03 -25.30 0.13
CA THR A 99 -2.28 -26.53 -0.21
C THR A 99 -1.81 -26.48 -1.67
N GLU A 100 -0.83 -27.30 -2.04
CA GLU A 100 -0.33 -27.37 -3.42
C GLU A 100 -1.44 -27.69 -4.44
N THR A 101 -2.38 -28.54 -4.08
CA THR A 101 -3.55 -28.87 -4.93
C THR A 101 -4.49 -27.66 -5.06
N GLN A 102 -4.78 -26.98 -4.00
CA GLN A 102 -5.66 -25.79 -4.01
C GLN A 102 -5.09 -24.63 -4.84
N LEU A 103 -3.77 -24.51 -4.95
CA LEU A 103 -3.14 -23.47 -5.79
C LEU A 103 -3.53 -23.60 -7.27
N THR A 104 -3.77 -24.82 -7.75
CA THR A 104 -4.15 -25.10 -9.14
C THR A 104 -5.66 -25.17 -9.36
N GLU A 105 -6.46 -25.09 -8.30
CA GLU A 105 -7.92 -25.03 -8.41
C GLU A 105 -8.36 -23.67 -8.97
N THR A 106 -9.46 -23.69 -9.72
CA THR A 106 -10.05 -22.50 -10.31
C THR A 106 -10.64 -21.60 -9.21
N HIS A 107 -10.19 -20.35 -9.16
CA HIS A 107 -10.75 -19.32 -8.29
C HIS A 107 -12.04 -18.73 -8.92
N HIS A 108 -11.95 -18.30 -10.19
CA HIS A 108 -13.06 -17.73 -10.94
C HIS A 108 -12.82 -17.88 -12.45
N TYR A 109 -13.78 -17.41 -13.23
CA TYR A 109 -13.65 -17.32 -14.68
C TYR A 109 -13.77 -15.88 -15.14
N GLU A 110 -13.03 -15.50 -16.19
CA GLU A 110 -13.03 -14.15 -16.70
C GLU A 110 -13.08 -14.09 -18.22
N ILE A 111 -13.63 -12.98 -18.73
CA ILE A 111 -13.62 -12.62 -20.14
C ILE A 111 -13.14 -11.17 -20.29
N PRO A 112 -12.49 -10.81 -21.43
CA PRO A 112 -12.17 -9.43 -21.70
C PRO A 112 -13.45 -8.61 -21.89
N GLN A 113 -13.45 -7.39 -21.37
CA GLN A 113 -14.52 -6.42 -21.60
C GLN A 113 -14.65 -6.15 -23.11
N THR A 114 -15.88 -6.22 -23.62
CA THR A 114 -16.15 -6.06 -25.07
C THR A 114 -16.49 -4.63 -25.47
N SER A 115 -16.74 -3.74 -24.48
CA SER A 115 -17.08 -2.33 -24.70
C SER A 115 -16.14 -1.42 -23.91
N GLY A 116 -15.59 -0.39 -24.54
CA GLY A 116 -14.64 0.54 -23.92
C GLY A 116 -13.23 -0.03 -23.88
N ASP A 117 -12.63 -0.10 -22.68
CA ASP A 117 -11.30 -0.66 -22.48
C ASP A 117 -11.32 -2.18 -22.53
N THR A 118 -10.71 -2.76 -23.56
CA THR A 118 -10.65 -4.20 -23.80
C THR A 118 -9.54 -4.90 -22.98
N THR A 119 -8.73 -4.17 -22.24
CA THR A 119 -7.72 -4.73 -21.33
C THR A 119 -8.30 -5.13 -19.98
N THR A 120 -9.48 -4.60 -19.63
CA THR A 120 -10.18 -4.93 -18.40
C THR A 120 -10.83 -6.30 -18.52
N MET A 121 -10.55 -7.18 -17.56
CA MET A 121 -11.18 -8.48 -17.43
C MET A 121 -12.41 -8.38 -16.54
N ILE A 122 -13.46 -9.14 -16.85
CA ILE A 122 -14.73 -9.19 -16.13
C ILE A 122 -14.94 -10.60 -15.61
N GLU A 123 -15.17 -10.75 -14.32
CA GLU A 123 -15.52 -12.01 -13.69
C GLU A 123 -16.92 -12.46 -14.16
N VAL A 124 -17.03 -13.72 -14.56
CA VAL A 124 -18.23 -14.33 -15.11
C VAL A 124 -18.45 -15.74 -14.61
N GLU A 125 -19.68 -16.23 -14.72
CA GLU A 125 -20.01 -17.63 -14.47
C GLU A 125 -19.74 -18.50 -15.71
N ASN A 126 -19.00 -19.59 -15.53
CA ASN A 126 -18.67 -20.54 -16.61
C ASN A 126 -19.90 -21.17 -17.26
N THR A 127 -21.01 -21.31 -16.53
CA THR A 127 -22.28 -21.80 -17.07
C THR A 127 -22.86 -20.90 -18.14
N THR A 128 -22.71 -19.60 -18.00
CA THR A 128 -23.19 -18.59 -18.95
C THR A 128 -22.19 -18.32 -20.06
N TYR A 129 -20.90 -18.43 -19.75
CA TYR A 129 -19.80 -18.17 -20.70
C TYR A 129 -18.82 -19.36 -20.76
N PRO A 130 -19.13 -20.43 -21.50
CA PRO A 130 -18.31 -21.64 -21.54
C PRO A 130 -16.89 -21.42 -22.12
N SER A 131 -16.66 -20.32 -22.83
CA SER A 131 -15.37 -19.95 -23.40
C SER A 131 -14.55 -19.03 -22.49
N ALA A 132 -15.01 -18.75 -21.26
CA ALA A 132 -14.29 -17.92 -20.31
C ALA A 132 -12.96 -18.58 -19.88
N THR A 133 -11.96 -17.76 -19.64
CA THR A 133 -10.66 -18.21 -19.16
C THR A 133 -10.74 -18.50 -17.66
N ALA A 134 -10.32 -19.68 -17.25
CA ALA A 134 -10.23 -20.03 -15.84
C ALA A 134 -8.98 -19.37 -15.22
N VAL A 135 -9.15 -18.69 -14.11
CA VAL A 135 -8.07 -18.12 -13.29
C VAL A 135 -7.90 -19.00 -12.06
N THR A 136 -6.69 -19.46 -11.82
CA THR A 136 -6.37 -20.29 -10.65
C THR A 136 -6.19 -19.44 -9.38
N ASN A 137 -6.27 -20.07 -8.20
CA ASN A 137 -5.97 -19.39 -6.94
C ASN A 137 -4.56 -18.77 -6.94
N TYR A 138 -3.59 -19.44 -7.55
CA TYR A 138 -2.23 -18.92 -7.71
C TYR A 138 -2.20 -17.64 -8.54
N GLU A 139 -2.79 -17.64 -9.72
CA GLU A 139 -2.83 -16.50 -10.63
C GLU A 139 -3.55 -15.32 -10.02
N TYR A 140 -4.67 -15.54 -9.33
CA TYR A 140 -5.42 -14.51 -8.62
C TYR A 140 -4.58 -13.81 -7.55
N GLU A 141 -3.91 -14.57 -6.68
CA GLU A 141 -3.09 -13.99 -5.62
C GLU A 141 -1.86 -13.25 -6.16
N VAL A 142 -1.27 -13.76 -7.24
CA VAL A 142 -0.15 -13.09 -7.93
C VAL A 142 -0.62 -11.77 -8.54
N ALA A 143 -1.79 -11.75 -9.19
CA ALA A 143 -2.36 -10.53 -9.76
C ALA A 143 -2.61 -9.47 -8.68
N LEU A 144 -3.22 -9.84 -7.54
CA LEU A 144 -3.41 -8.95 -6.40
C LEU A 144 -2.09 -8.39 -5.83
N ASN A 145 -1.03 -9.18 -5.88
CA ASN A 145 0.29 -8.72 -5.45
C ASN A 145 0.92 -7.75 -6.46
N GLU A 146 0.74 -8.00 -7.75
CA GLU A 146 1.24 -7.11 -8.81
C GLU A 146 0.51 -5.75 -8.85
N GLU A 147 -0.78 -5.70 -8.53
CA GLU A 147 -1.53 -4.44 -8.38
C GLU A 147 -0.90 -3.50 -7.34
N LYS A 148 -0.30 -4.06 -6.28
CA LYS A 148 0.38 -3.29 -5.24
C LYS A 148 1.74 -2.73 -5.67
N ARG A 149 2.23 -3.13 -6.84
CA ARG A 149 3.54 -2.70 -7.36
C ARG A 149 3.52 -1.26 -7.84
N SER A 150 2.43 -0.82 -8.40
CA SER A 150 2.29 0.54 -8.90
C SER A 150 1.87 1.49 -7.77
N ILE A 151 2.74 2.41 -7.43
CA ILE A 151 2.55 3.41 -6.37
C ILE A 151 2.79 4.82 -6.90
N ASP A 152 2.30 5.80 -6.17
CA ASP A 152 2.52 7.21 -6.43
C ASP A 152 3.47 7.81 -5.39
N LEU A 153 4.51 8.50 -5.85
CA LEU A 153 5.49 9.18 -5.02
C LEU A 153 5.28 10.69 -5.06
N LEU A 154 5.26 11.34 -3.91
CA LEU A 154 5.20 12.80 -3.85
C LEU A 154 6.50 13.38 -4.41
N ARG A 155 6.42 14.33 -5.34
CA ARG A 155 7.60 15.00 -5.90
C ARG A 155 8.35 15.78 -4.84
N ASN A 156 9.68 15.81 -4.93
CA ASN A 156 10.56 16.45 -3.96
C ASN A 156 10.28 17.94 -3.75
N GLU A 157 9.82 18.63 -4.78
CA GLU A 157 9.47 20.05 -4.72
C GLU A 157 8.30 20.34 -3.75
N TYR A 158 7.41 19.36 -3.52
CA TYR A 158 6.26 19.48 -2.61
C TYR A 158 6.52 18.89 -1.23
N LEU A 159 7.62 18.15 -1.05
CA LEU A 159 7.91 17.44 0.21
C LEU A 159 8.00 18.39 1.42
N GLY A 160 8.65 19.54 1.23
CA GLY A 160 8.79 20.56 2.29
C GLY A 160 7.43 21.09 2.74
N TYR A 161 6.60 21.52 1.79
CA TYR A 161 5.25 22.04 2.07
C TYR A 161 4.36 20.96 2.72
N PHE A 162 4.45 19.74 2.23
CA PHE A 162 3.69 18.62 2.78
C PHE A 162 4.05 18.31 4.23
N THR A 163 5.34 18.29 4.56
CA THR A 163 5.80 18.03 5.94
C THR A 163 5.45 19.16 6.90
N GLU A 164 5.46 20.40 6.44
CA GLU A 164 5.04 21.57 7.21
C GLU A 164 3.54 21.51 7.51
N GLU A 165 2.70 21.33 6.48
CA GLU A 165 1.25 21.18 6.67
C GLU A 165 0.89 19.99 7.55
N PHE A 166 1.60 18.86 7.40
CA PHE A 166 1.42 17.70 8.27
C PHE A 166 1.71 18.05 9.74
N SER A 167 2.77 18.79 10.01
CA SER A 167 3.13 19.23 11.36
C SER A 167 2.06 20.13 11.99
N ASP A 168 1.41 20.98 11.20
CA ASP A 168 0.35 21.88 11.66
C ASP A 168 -0.98 21.15 11.97
N LEU A 169 -1.19 19.99 11.32
CA LEU A 169 -2.42 19.19 11.47
C LEU A 169 -2.36 18.21 12.67
N VAL A 170 -1.17 17.82 13.13
CA VAL A 170 -0.98 16.92 14.26
C VAL A 170 -0.84 17.66 15.57
#